data_f2ea675a688d00a9cc0be12bfa4267fd
#
_entry.id   f2ea675a688d00a9cc0be12bfa4267fd
#
_cell.length_a   1.000
_cell.length_b   1.000
_cell.length_c   1.000
_cell.angle_alpha   90.00
_cell.angle_beta   90.00
_cell.angle_gamma   90.00
#
_symmetry.space_group_name_H-M   'P 1'
#
loop_
_entity.id
_entity.type
_entity.pdbx_description
1 polymer ?
#
loop_
_entity_poly.entity_id
_entity_poly.type
_entity_poly.pdbx_seq_one_letter_code
_entity_poly.pdbx_strand_id
1 'polypeptide(L)'
;MHRTRSSNCRTGRTRRTLPILLACLSALTLLSSASIDAVAQPATADTRYERVAPSPDGIGKRYMGREISGVMGWEGAQWLERESRAHEERPALLLRDLALAPGMTVADIGAGTGYYTWQLAKKVGPNGRVYAVDVQPQMIAMLDSQMAKRGVRNVVSVLGSETTVKLPPASVDLAIMVDVYHELAYPAEVLDSIVAALKPGGRVVFVEYRAEDPAVAIKPLHKMSESQIRREATAHGLKWERSIKSLPIQHAVVFRKP
;
A
#
# COMPACT_ATOMS: atom_id res chain seq x y z
N MET A 1 32.49 51.87 -26.11
CA MET A 1 33.68 52.54 -25.50
C MET A 1 34.47 51.46 -24.77
N HIS A 2 35.59 51.21 -25.30
CA HIS A 2 36.93 50.92 -24.78
C HIS A 2 37.06 49.64 -23.94
N ARG A 3 37.70 48.63 -24.49
CA ARG A 3 39.18 48.39 -24.67
C ARG A 3 39.77 47.91 -23.34
N THR A 4 40.61 47.01 -23.23
CA THR A 4 41.57 46.23 -24.06
C THR A 4 42.42 45.38 -23.10
N ARG A 5 42.87 44.24 -23.60
CA ARG A 5 44.27 43.76 -23.70
C ARG A 5 44.95 43.39 -22.39
N SER A 6 45.78 42.48 -22.34
CA SER A 6 46.61 41.60 -23.17
C SER A 6 47.67 41.06 -22.23
N SER A 7 48.04 39.91 -22.39
CA SER A 7 49.22 39.36 -23.05
C SER A 7 50.38 39.03 -22.14
N ASN A 8 50.90 37.90 -22.47
CA ASN A 8 52.33 37.52 -22.72
C ASN A 8 53.08 37.01 -21.50
N CYS A 9 53.87 36.07 -21.60
CA CYS A 9 54.63 35.30 -22.61
C CYS A 9 55.95 34.84 -21.97
N ARG A 10 56.43 33.69 -22.44
CA ARG A 10 57.83 33.25 -22.55
C ARG A 10 58.52 32.69 -21.31
N THR A 11 59.12 31.66 -21.46
CA THR A 11 60.21 30.91 -22.17
C THR A 11 61.04 30.30 -21.10
N GLY A 12 61.50 29.15 -21.11
CA GLY A 12 62.21 28.31 -22.02
C GLY A 12 63.43 27.72 -21.32
N ARG A 13 63.78 26.57 -21.62
CA ARG A 13 65.15 26.07 -21.89
C ARG A 13 65.47 24.67 -21.28
N THR A 14 65.43 23.75 -22.17
CA THR A 14 66.35 22.65 -22.46
C THR A 14 67.57 22.40 -21.56
N ARG A 15 67.83 21.14 -21.25
CA ARG A 15 69.04 20.35 -21.49
C ARG A 15 68.87 18.95 -20.86
N ARG A 16 68.84 17.90 -21.69
CA ARG A 16 69.85 16.92 -22.05
C ARG A 16 70.57 16.30 -20.85
N THR A 17 70.48 15.01 -20.66
CA THR A 17 71.37 13.93 -21.15
C THR A 17 70.91 12.54 -20.72
N LEU A 18 71.10 11.62 -21.61
CA LEU A 18 70.99 10.13 -21.60
C LEU A 18 72.11 9.51 -20.74
N PRO A 19 72.24 8.18 -20.71
CA PRO A 19 71.41 7.07 -20.21
C PRO A 19 72.22 6.19 -19.22
N ILE A 20 71.56 5.34 -18.47
CA ILE A 20 72.16 4.15 -17.91
C ILE A 20 71.24 2.97 -18.09
N LEU A 21 71.70 2.04 -18.93
CA LEU A 21 71.16 0.68 -18.98
C LEU A 21 71.50 -0.02 -17.66
N LEU A 22 70.51 -0.71 -17.10
CA LEU A 22 70.74 -1.93 -16.36
C LEU A 22 69.62 -2.92 -16.51
N ALA A 23 69.99 -4.13 -16.75
CA ALA A 23 69.22 -5.25 -17.25
C ALA A 23 68.33 -5.92 -16.22
N CYS A 24 67.24 -6.51 -16.74
CA CYS A 24 66.66 -7.80 -16.40
C CYS A 24 66.56 -8.22 -14.95
N LEU A 25 65.29 -8.40 -14.53
CA LEU A 25 64.84 -9.74 -14.08
C LEU A 25 63.29 -9.81 -14.18
N SER A 26 62.86 -10.60 -15.13
CA SER A 26 61.42 -10.96 -15.31
C SER A 26 61.01 -11.91 -14.18
N ALA A 27 60.30 -11.42 -13.22
CA ALA A 27 59.51 -12.26 -12.30
C ALA A 27 58.09 -12.31 -12.79
N LEU A 28 57.76 -13.40 -13.47
CA LEU A 28 56.42 -13.74 -13.91
C LEU A 28 55.64 -14.21 -12.67
N THR A 29 54.92 -13.30 -12.00
CA THR A 29 53.94 -13.67 -10.97
C THR A 29 52.64 -14.04 -11.66
N LEU A 30 52.36 -15.34 -11.73
CA LEU A 30 51.06 -15.89 -12.04
C LEU A 30 50.07 -15.45 -10.93
N LEU A 31 49.30 -14.39 -11.19
CA LEU A 31 48.11 -14.13 -10.40
C LEU A 31 47.03 -15.15 -10.79
N SER A 32 46.92 -16.19 -9.96
CA SER A 32 45.72 -17.07 -9.95
C SER A 32 44.53 -16.24 -9.55
N SER A 33 43.70 -15.81 -10.51
CA SER A 33 42.39 -15.25 -10.25
C SER A 33 41.48 -16.39 -9.77
N ALA A 34 41.39 -16.56 -8.46
CA ALA A 34 40.35 -17.35 -7.85
C ALA A 34 39.02 -16.62 -8.09
N SER A 35 38.26 -17.09 -9.07
CA SER A 35 36.85 -16.71 -9.22
C SER A 35 36.11 -17.20 -7.99
N ILE A 36 35.75 -16.28 -7.09
CA ILE A 36 34.80 -16.55 -6.02
C ILE A 36 33.43 -16.58 -6.70
N ASP A 37 33.00 -17.79 -7.04
CA ASP A 37 31.58 -17.99 -7.35
C ASP A 37 30.77 -17.58 -6.12
N ALA A 38 30.24 -16.38 -6.15
CA ALA A 38 29.23 -15.94 -5.17
C ALA A 38 28.02 -16.84 -5.35
N VAL A 39 27.96 -17.91 -4.55
CA VAL A 39 26.75 -18.71 -4.40
C VAL A 39 25.68 -17.74 -3.88
N ALA A 40 24.78 -17.33 -4.78
CA ALA A 40 23.61 -16.56 -4.40
C ALA A 40 22.85 -17.37 -3.33
N GLN A 41 22.87 -16.89 -2.08
CA GLN A 41 22.04 -17.47 -1.03
C GLN A 41 20.60 -17.40 -1.51
N PRO A 42 19.85 -18.52 -1.50
CA PRO A 42 18.44 -18.48 -1.81
C PRO A 42 17.80 -17.48 -0.85
N ALA A 43 17.09 -16.50 -1.41
CA ALA A 43 16.29 -15.57 -0.61
C ALA A 43 15.44 -16.41 0.36
N THR A 44 15.58 -16.18 1.65
CA THR A 44 14.81 -16.90 2.66
C THR A 44 13.33 -16.76 2.29
N ALA A 45 12.69 -17.88 1.95
CA ALA A 45 11.28 -17.89 1.60
C ALA A 45 10.53 -17.20 2.74
N ASP A 46 9.71 -16.20 2.45
CA ASP A 46 8.90 -15.53 3.46
C ASP A 46 7.92 -16.55 4.05
N THR A 47 8.23 -17.03 5.24
CA THR A 47 7.48 -18.07 5.94
C THR A 47 6.06 -17.64 6.32
N ARG A 48 5.71 -16.37 6.15
CA ARG A 48 4.36 -15.85 6.41
C ARG A 48 3.34 -16.32 5.38
N TYR A 49 3.80 -16.69 4.18
CA TYR A 49 2.96 -17.06 3.05
C TYR A 49 3.23 -18.48 2.58
N GLU A 50 2.14 -19.22 2.31
CA GLU A 50 2.20 -20.53 1.66
C GLU A 50 1.91 -20.37 0.16
N ARG A 51 2.70 -21.00 -0.70
CA ARG A 51 2.40 -21.10 -2.14
C ARG A 51 1.56 -22.33 -2.40
N VAL A 52 0.48 -22.16 -3.17
CA VAL A 52 -0.46 -23.22 -3.55
C VAL A 52 -0.79 -23.11 -5.05
N ALA A 53 -1.36 -24.16 -5.60
CA ALA A 53 -1.98 -24.06 -6.92
C ALA A 53 -3.14 -23.05 -6.85
N PRO A 54 -3.18 -22.02 -7.74
CA PRO A 54 -4.22 -21.01 -7.66
C PRO A 54 -5.59 -21.58 -8.01
N SER A 55 -6.60 -21.22 -7.22
CA SER A 55 -8.00 -21.38 -7.63
C SER A 55 -8.36 -20.36 -8.73
N PRO A 56 -9.52 -20.47 -9.42
CA PRO A 56 -9.85 -19.59 -10.54
C PRO A 56 -9.80 -18.09 -10.24
N ASP A 57 -10.07 -17.69 -8.99
CA ASP A 57 -10.02 -16.29 -8.55
C ASP A 57 -8.85 -16.00 -7.59
N GLY A 58 -7.96 -16.98 -7.36
CA GLY A 58 -6.85 -16.89 -6.43
C GLY A 58 -5.53 -16.54 -7.09
N ILE A 59 -4.59 -15.98 -6.31
CA ILE A 59 -3.23 -15.66 -6.77
C ILE A 59 -2.21 -16.78 -6.48
N GLY A 60 -2.66 -17.96 -6.03
CA GLY A 60 -1.76 -19.08 -5.65
C GLY A 60 -0.94 -18.78 -4.40
N LYS A 61 -1.43 -17.94 -3.52
CA LYS A 61 -0.80 -17.58 -2.25
C LYS A 61 -1.82 -17.66 -1.11
N ARG A 62 -1.39 -18.24 0.02
CA ARG A 62 -2.19 -18.24 1.24
C ARG A 62 -1.53 -17.43 2.34
N TYR A 63 -2.37 -16.78 3.13
CA TYR A 63 -1.99 -16.12 4.36
C TYR A 63 -2.85 -16.63 5.52
N MET A 64 -2.22 -17.15 6.57
CA MET A 64 -2.88 -17.69 7.75
C MET A 64 -4.04 -18.67 7.43
N GLY A 65 -3.85 -19.48 6.38
CA GLY A 65 -4.79 -20.54 5.97
C GLY A 65 -5.82 -20.13 4.92
N ARG A 66 -6.05 -18.84 4.62
CA ARG A 66 -6.92 -18.43 3.50
C ARG A 66 -6.11 -18.20 2.22
N GLU A 67 -6.66 -18.58 1.08
CA GLU A 67 -6.14 -18.16 -0.22
C GLU A 67 -6.51 -16.71 -0.49
N ILE A 68 -5.57 -15.95 -1.04
CA ILE A 68 -5.74 -14.54 -1.38
C ILE A 68 -6.39 -14.47 -2.76
N SER A 69 -7.43 -13.65 -2.92
CA SER A 69 -8.06 -13.42 -4.21
C SER A 69 -7.21 -12.53 -5.11
N GLY A 70 -7.46 -12.60 -6.41
CA GLY A 70 -6.93 -11.63 -7.36
C GLY A 70 -7.53 -10.25 -7.12
N VAL A 71 -6.71 -9.20 -7.26
CA VAL A 71 -7.16 -7.81 -7.16
C VAL A 71 -8.05 -7.44 -8.36
N MET A 72 -9.11 -6.68 -8.10
CA MET A 72 -9.92 -6.10 -9.16
C MET A 72 -9.13 -5.01 -9.88
N GLY A 73 -8.91 -5.17 -11.20
CA GLY A 73 -8.27 -4.15 -12.03
C GLY A 73 -9.13 -2.88 -12.17
N TRP A 74 -8.48 -1.76 -12.49
CA TRP A 74 -9.14 -0.47 -12.72
C TRP A 74 -10.20 -0.53 -13.84
N GLU A 75 -10.12 -1.49 -14.73
CA GLU A 75 -11.13 -1.76 -15.77
C GLU A 75 -12.50 -2.07 -15.16
N GLY A 76 -12.51 -2.60 -13.92
CA GLY A 76 -13.71 -2.86 -13.14
C GLY A 76 -14.29 -1.64 -12.41
N ALA A 77 -13.74 -0.43 -12.59
CA ALA A 77 -14.14 0.78 -11.87
C ALA A 77 -15.65 1.10 -11.95
N GLN A 78 -16.32 0.74 -13.07
CA GLN A 78 -17.76 0.93 -13.21
C GLN A 78 -18.57 0.13 -12.17
N TRP A 79 -18.06 -1.03 -11.75
CA TRP A 79 -18.69 -1.81 -10.69
C TRP A 79 -18.73 -1.04 -9.35
N LEU A 80 -17.69 -0.24 -9.07
CA LEU A 80 -17.60 0.56 -7.83
C LEU A 80 -18.61 1.71 -7.81
N GLU A 81 -19.07 2.18 -8.97
CA GLU A 81 -20.00 3.30 -9.12
C GLU A 81 -21.42 2.85 -9.54
N ARG A 82 -21.72 1.52 -9.49
CA ARG A 82 -23.05 1.02 -9.84
C ARG A 82 -24.15 1.65 -8.98
N GLU A 83 -25.26 2.00 -9.58
CA GLU A 83 -26.38 2.67 -8.86
C GLU A 83 -26.96 1.80 -7.74
N SER A 84 -26.98 0.47 -7.93
CA SER A 84 -27.47 -0.48 -6.93
C SER A 84 -26.65 -0.52 -5.65
N ARG A 85 -25.37 -0.09 -5.69
CA ARG A 85 -24.42 -0.16 -4.57
C ARG A 85 -24.95 0.49 -3.29
N ALA A 86 -25.58 1.67 -3.42
CA ALA A 86 -26.13 2.39 -2.29
C ALA A 86 -27.25 1.60 -1.57
N HIS A 87 -28.03 0.81 -2.31
CA HIS A 87 -29.07 -0.05 -1.76
C HIS A 87 -28.51 -1.36 -1.20
N GLU A 88 -27.59 -1.97 -1.91
CA GLU A 88 -26.95 -3.26 -1.57
C GLU A 88 -26.09 -3.16 -0.30
N GLU A 89 -25.21 -2.17 -0.24
CA GLU A 89 -24.21 -2.02 0.82
C GLU A 89 -24.62 -1.06 1.94
N ARG A 90 -25.57 -0.15 1.66
CA ARG A 90 -26.08 0.86 2.59
C ARG A 90 -24.99 1.65 3.31
N PRO A 91 -24.11 2.37 2.59
CA PRO A 91 -22.95 3.09 3.14
C PRO A 91 -23.31 4.07 4.24
N ALA A 92 -24.53 4.65 4.22
CA ALA A 92 -24.99 5.54 5.27
C ALA A 92 -25.07 4.87 6.65
N LEU A 93 -25.39 3.56 6.72
CA LEU A 93 -25.38 2.81 7.97
C LEU A 93 -23.93 2.61 8.47
N LEU A 94 -23.01 2.22 7.57
CA LEU A 94 -21.61 2.10 7.91
C LEU A 94 -21.06 3.41 8.48
N LEU A 95 -21.23 4.51 7.75
CA LEU A 95 -20.73 5.84 8.16
C LEU A 95 -21.33 6.37 9.46
N ARG A 96 -22.58 5.98 9.79
CA ARG A 96 -23.18 6.27 11.09
C ARG A 96 -22.46 5.50 12.21
N ASP A 97 -22.22 4.21 11.97
CA ASP A 97 -21.72 3.29 13.00
C ASP A 97 -20.19 3.35 13.18
N LEU A 98 -19.47 3.99 12.25
CA LEU A 98 -18.02 4.26 12.38
C LEU A 98 -17.67 5.26 13.47
N ALA A 99 -18.62 6.03 13.99
CA ALA A 99 -18.40 7.07 14.99
C ALA A 99 -17.27 8.05 14.59
N LEU A 100 -17.39 8.59 13.37
CA LEU A 100 -16.47 9.62 12.88
C LEU A 100 -16.80 10.97 13.51
N ALA A 101 -15.77 11.69 13.93
CA ALA A 101 -15.90 13.05 14.48
C ALA A 101 -15.28 14.09 13.51
N PRO A 102 -15.81 15.33 13.51
CA PRO A 102 -15.14 16.44 12.81
C PRO A 102 -13.69 16.60 13.27
N GLY A 103 -12.80 16.89 12.31
CA GLY A 103 -11.39 17.06 12.57
C GLY A 103 -10.54 15.78 12.54
N MET A 104 -11.15 14.58 12.46
CA MET A 104 -10.41 13.32 12.37
C MET A 104 -9.62 13.22 11.07
N THR A 105 -8.48 12.51 11.15
CA THR A 105 -7.74 12.04 9.98
C THR A 105 -8.10 10.58 9.71
N VAL A 106 -8.66 10.30 8.56
CA VAL A 106 -9.08 8.95 8.12
C VAL A 106 -8.23 8.49 6.96
N ALA A 107 -7.91 7.20 6.89
CA ALA A 107 -7.30 6.56 5.73
C ALA A 107 -8.31 5.59 5.10
N ASP A 108 -8.64 5.82 3.83
CA ASP A 108 -9.43 4.94 2.97
C ASP A 108 -8.45 4.13 2.14
N ILE A 109 -8.28 2.85 2.49
CA ILE A 109 -7.28 1.96 1.90
C ILE A 109 -7.94 1.10 0.83
N GLY A 110 -7.39 1.10 -0.40
CA GLY A 110 -8.05 0.57 -1.59
C GLY A 110 -9.23 1.45 -1.98
N ALA A 111 -8.99 2.77 -2.01
CA ALA A 111 -10.03 3.77 -2.19
C ALA A 111 -10.75 3.70 -3.54
N GLY A 112 -10.14 3.03 -4.54
CA GLY A 112 -10.68 2.90 -5.89
C GLY A 112 -11.01 4.25 -6.50
N THR A 113 -12.25 4.40 -6.98
CA THR A 113 -12.76 5.65 -7.58
C THR A 113 -13.13 6.73 -6.55
N GLY A 114 -13.03 6.42 -5.24
CA GLY A 114 -13.35 7.36 -4.16
C GLY A 114 -14.80 7.32 -3.69
N TYR A 115 -15.53 6.22 -3.94
CA TYR A 115 -16.94 6.07 -3.55
C TYR A 115 -17.18 6.30 -2.06
N TYR A 116 -16.32 5.78 -1.19
CA TYR A 116 -16.36 6.05 0.26
C TYR A 116 -15.60 7.32 0.64
N THR A 117 -14.51 7.63 -0.05
CA THR A 117 -13.60 8.74 0.24
C THR A 117 -14.32 10.08 0.41
N TRP A 118 -15.18 10.48 -0.57
CA TRP A 118 -15.88 11.76 -0.47
C TRP A 118 -16.90 11.81 0.68
N GLN A 119 -17.50 10.68 1.02
CA GLN A 119 -18.44 10.57 2.12
C GLN A 119 -17.74 10.68 3.47
N LEU A 120 -16.57 10.03 3.59
CA LEU A 120 -15.66 10.15 4.75
C LEU A 120 -15.20 11.61 4.90
N ALA A 121 -14.76 12.24 3.81
CA ALA A 121 -14.31 13.63 3.78
C ALA A 121 -15.42 14.60 4.26
N LYS A 122 -16.65 14.38 3.84
CA LYS A 122 -17.81 15.14 4.30
C LYS A 122 -18.05 14.94 5.80
N LYS A 123 -17.91 13.72 6.31
CA LYS A 123 -18.13 13.39 7.74
C LYS A 123 -17.10 14.02 8.66
N VAL A 124 -15.79 14.00 8.27
CA VAL A 124 -14.73 14.60 9.09
C VAL A 124 -14.67 16.12 8.95
N GLY A 125 -15.35 16.68 7.96
CA GLY A 125 -15.47 18.14 7.76
C GLY A 125 -14.18 18.82 7.31
N PRO A 126 -14.19 20.14 7.13
CA PRO A 126 -13.09 20.90 6.50
C PRO A 126 -11.79 20.90 7.31
N ASN A 127 -11.87 20.69 8.62
CA ASN A 127 -10.70 20.60 9.52
C ASN A 127 -10.17 19.17 9.65
N GLY A 128 -10.88 18.17 9.12
CA GLY A 128 -10.43 16.79 9.02
C GLY A 128 -9.73 16.52 7.70
N ARG A 129 -9.16 15.32 7.58
CA ARG A 129 -8.45 14.89 6.37
C ARG A 129 -8.79 13.44 6.04
N VAL A 130 -8.86 13.12 4.74
CA VAL A 130 -8.91 11.75 4.27
C VAL A 130 -7.69 11.48 3.40
N TYR A 131 -6.89 10.49 3.76
CA TYR A 131 -5.91 9.89 2.88
C TYR A 131 -6.62 8.80 2.08
N ALA A 132 -6.71 8.97 0.77
CA ALA A 132 -7.26 7.98 -0.14
C ALA A 132 -6.10 7.21 -0.78
N VAL A 133 -5.90 5.98 -0.35
CA VAL A 133 -4.76 5.16 -0.76
C VAL A 133 -5.22 4.10 -1.75
N ASP A 134 -4.55 4.02 -2.90
CA ASP A 134 -4.74 2.94 -3.85
C ASP A 134 -3.39 2.55 -4.47
N VAL A 135 -3.25 1.32 -4.96
CA VAL A 135 -2.03 0.84 -5.60
C VAL A 135 -2.04 1.07 -7.11
N GLN A 136 -3.21 1.34 -7.68
CA GLN A 136 -3.42 1.51 -9.11
C GLN A 136 -3.45 3.00 -9.48
N PRO A 137 -2.48 3.52 -10.26
CA PRO A 137 -2.43 4.93 -10.62
C PRO A 137 -3.66 5.39 -11.40
N GLN A 138 -4.31 4.49 -12.14
CA GLN A 138 -5.56 4.78 -12.85
C GLN A 138 -6.72 5.04 -11.87
N MET A 139 -6.82 4.26 -10.79
CA MET A 139 -7.81 4.50 -9.73
C MET A 139 -7.57 5.85 -9.06
N ILE A 140 -6.32 6.19 -8.74
CA ILE A 140 -5.96 7.51 -8.18
C ILE A 140 -6.40 8.65 -9.12
N ALA A 141 -6.14 8.53 -10.43
CA ALA A 141 -6.56 9.55 -11.39
C ALA A 141 -8.08 9.72 -11.47
N MET A 142 -8.84 8.61 -11.41
CA MET A 142 -10.31 8.64 -11.36
C MET A 142 -10.81 9.29 -10.06
N LEU A 143 -10.22 8.91 -8.92
CA LEU A 143 -10.54 9.48 -7.62
C LEU A 143 -10.32 10.98 -7.60
N ASP A 144 -9.16 11.46 -8.04
CA ASP A 144 -8.85 12.90 -8.10
C ASP A 144 -9.86 13.67 -8.96
N SER A 145 -10.23 13.11 -10.12
CA SER A 145 -11.27 13.66 -10.97
C SER A 145 -12.63 13.75 -10.26
N GLN A 146 -13.02 12.70 -9.54
CA GLN A 146 -14.27 12.65 -8.78
C GLN A 146 -14.27 13.66 -7.63
N MET A 147 -13.16 13.77 -6.87
CA MET A 147 -13.03 14.74 -5.78
C MET A 147 -13.12 16.18 -6.30
N ALA A 148 -12.46 16.49 -7.43
CA ALA A 148 -12.52 17.79 -8.07
C ALA A 148 -13.95 18.13 -8.52
N LYS A 149 -14.66 17.20 -9.20
CA LYS A 149 -16.05 17.39 -9.64
C LYS A 149 -17.00 17.64 -8.48
N ARG A 150 -16.75 17.03 -7.31
CA ARG A 150 -17.56 17.19 -6.09
C ARG A 150 -17.16 18.39 -5.24
N GLY A 151 -16.08 19.11 -5.61
CA GLY A 151 -15.55 20.24 -4.84
C GLY A 151 -14.97 19.83 -3.48
N VAL A 152 -14.57 18.58 -3.31
CA VAL A 152 -13.95 18.06 -2.07
C VAL A 152 -12.50 18.47 -2.01
N ARG A 153 -12.06 19.09 -0.89
CA ARG A 153 -10.73 19.69 -0.78
C ARG A 153 -9.88 19.11 0.36
N ASN A 154 -10.45 18.31 1.21
CA ASN A 154 -9.79 17.71 2.37
C ASN A 154 -9.43 16.24 2.15
N VAL A 155 -9.23 15.85 0.89
CA VAL A 155 -8.73 14.54 0.47
C VAL A 155 -7.31 14.68 -0.05
N VAL A 156 -6.45 13.73 0.31
CA VAL A 156 -5.10 13.58 -0.21
C VAL A 156 -5.00 12.17 -0.81
N SER A 157 -4.86 12.09 -2.11
CA SER A 157 -4.62 10.82 -2.81
C SER A 157 -3.18 10.37 -2.61
N VAL A 158 -3.00 9.08 -2.37
CA VAL A 158 -1.69 8.47 -2.12
C VAL A 158 -1.55 7.20 -2.96
N LEU A 159 -0.55 7.18 -3.84
CA LEU A 159 -0.18 5.96 -4.54
C LEU A 159 0.62 5.06 -3.60
N GLY A 160 -0.05 4.08 -3.02
CA GLY A 160 0.53 3.05 -2.18
C GLY A 160 1.40 2.06 -2.95
N SER A 161 1.65 0.93 -2.35
CA SER A 161 2.23 -0.24 -3.02
C SER A 161 1.59 -1.51 -2.45
N GLU A 162 1.89 -2.65 -3.04
CA GLU A 162 1.39 -3.94 -2.56
C GLU A 162 1.80 -4.27 -1.11
N THR A 163 2.81 -3.61 -0.57
CA THR A 163 3.36 -3.88 0.77
C THR A 163 3.26 -2.71 1.75
N THR A 164 2.87 -1.51 1.31
CA THR A 164 2.81 -0.35 2.20
C THR A 164 1.80 0.71 1.74
N VAL A 165 1.06 1.26 2.69
CA VAL A 165 0.12 2.37 2.48
C VAL A 165 0.82 3.73 2.33
N LYS A 166 2.12 3.82 2.58
CA LYS A 166 2.95 5.04 2.48
C LYS A 166 2.40 6.26 3.24
N LEU A 167 1.76 6.02 4.35
CA LEU A 167 1.26 7.09 5.23
C LEU A 167 2.28 7.43 6.33
N PRO A 168 2.30 8.69 6.81
CA PRO A 168 3.17 9.07 7.92
C PRO A 168 2.83 8.26 9.19
N PRO A 169 3.82 7.89 10.00
CA PRO A 169 3.59 7.21 11.28
C PRO A 169 2.70 8.03 12.22
N ALA A 170 1.86 7.36 13.00
CA ALA A 170 1.01 7.93 14.03
C ALA A 170 0.20 9.18 13.57
N SER A 171 -0.28 9.15 12.32
CA SER A 171 -0.98 10.27 11.69
C SER A 171 -2.49 10.05 11.53
N VAL A 172 -2.97 8.80 11.63
CA VAL A 172 -4.32 8.40 11.27
C VAL A 172 -5.12 8.02 12.53
N ASP A 173 -6.34 8.56 12.64
CA ASP A 173 -7.27 8.21 13.73
C ASP A 173 -8.07 6.94 13.41
N LEU A 174 -8.39 6.74 12.13
CA LEU A 174 -9.12 5.58 11.65
C LEU A 174 -8.67 5.20 10.24
N ALA A 175 -8.28 3.94 10.03
CA ALA A 175 -8.09 3.34 8.71
C ALA A 175 -9.29 2.44 8.39
N ILE A 176 -9.75 2.45 7.14
CA ILE A 176 -10.86 1.60 6.67
C ILE A 176 -10.47 0.93 5.37
N MET A 177 -10.85 -0.33 5.23
CA MET A 177 -10.78 -1.13 4.00
C MET A 177 -12.20 -1.63 3.70
N VAL A 178 -12.73 -1.34 2.52
CA VAL A 178 -14.07 -1.77 2.11
C VAL A 178 -13.97 -2.68 0.90
N ASP A 179 -14.18 -3.97 1.13
CA ASP A 179 -14.05 -5.03 0.12
C ASP A 179 -12.66 -5.04 -0.55
N VAL A 180 -11.61 -4.93 0.27
CA VAL A 180 -10.22 -4.79 -0.20
C VAL A 180 -9.27 -5.77 0.49
N TYR A 181 -9.46 -6.04 1.78
CA TYR A 181 -8.47 -6.80 2.55
C TYR A 181 -8.28 -8.23 2.02
N HIS A 182 -9.35 -8.83 1.50
CA HIS A 182 -9.30 -10.18 0.94
C HIS A 182 -8.41 -10.30 -0.31
N GLU A 183 -8.16 -9.20 -1.02
CA GLU A 183 -7.37 -9.17 -2.26
C GLU A 183 -5.95 -8.57 -2.10
N LEU A 184 -5.53 -8.22 -0.87
CA LEU A 184 -4.16 -7.75 -0.64
C LEU A 184 -3.17 -8.87 -0.86
N ALA A 185 -2.25 -8.71 -1.83
CA ALA A 185 -1.22 -9.70 -2.15
C ALA A 185 -0.21 -9.91 -1.01
N TYR A 186 -0.02 -8.90 -0.15
CA TYR A 186 0.87 -8.90 1.00
C TYR A 186 0.17 -8.34 2.25
N PRO A 187 -0.88 -9.04 2.76
CA PRO A 187 -1.70 -8.52 3.86
C PRO A 187 -0.92 -8.27 5.14
N ALA A 188 0.12 -9.04 5.44
CA ALA A 188 0.93 -8.84 6.64
C ALA A 188 1.66 -7.50 6.59
N GLU A 189 2.36 -7.20 5.50
CA GLU A 189 3.13 -5.98 5.30
C GLU A 189 2.20 -4.75 5.28
N VAL A 190 1.07 -4.86 4.59
CA VAL A 190 0.09 -3.77 4.54
C VAL A 190 -0.49 -3.51 5.93
N LEU A 191 -0.84 -4.55 6.70
CA LEU A 191 -1.32 -4.37 8.08
C LEU A 191 -0.25 -3.75 8.97
N ASP A 192 1.01 -4.17 8.89
CA ASP A 192 2.12 -3.57 9.63
C ASP A 192 2.24 -2.08 9.30
N SER A 193 2.12 -1.71 8.02
CA SER A 193 2.19 -0.32 7.59
C SER A 193 0.97 0.51 8.04
N ILE A 194 -0.23 -0.08 8.07
CA ILE A 194 -1.44 0.55 8.63
C ILE A 194 -1.28 0.76 10.13
N VAL A 195 -0.80 -0.25 10.87
CA VAL A 195 -0.56 -0.15 12.32
C VAL A 195 0.47 0.94 12.63
N ALA A 196 1.53 1.06 11.81
CA ALA A 196 2.50 2.13 11.96
C ALA A 196 1.86 3.52 11.75
N ALA A 197 0.97 3.66 10.75
CA ALA A 197 0.29 4.91 10.45
C ALA A 197 -0.77 5.31 11.49
N LEU A 198 -1.38 4.33 12.18
CA LEU A 198 -2.36 4.60 13.23
C LEU A 198 -1.73 5.28 14.44
N LYS A 199 -2.40 6.31 14.97
CA LYS A 199 -2.11 6.89 16.29
C LYS A 199 -2.33 5.84 17.39
N PRO A 200 -1.70 5.97 18.56
CA PRO A 200 -2.11 5.20 19.74
C PRO A 200 -3.63 5.37 19.98
N GLY A 201 -4.35 4.28 20.22
CA GLY A 201 -5.79 4.29 20.31
C GLY A 201 -6.55 4.45 18.99
N GLY A 202 -5.86 4.61 17.87
CA GLY A 202 -6.45 4.64 16.53
C GLY A 202 -7.11 3.31 16.16
N ARG A 203 -8.04 3.36 15.21
CA ARG A 203 -8.85 2.19 14.82
C ARG A 203 -8.57 1.76 13.39
N VAL A 204 -8.67 0.47 13.14
CA VAL A 204 -8.78 -0.08 11.79
C VAL A 204 -10.11 -0.82 11.65
N VAL A 205 -10.75 -0.67 10.50
CA VAL A 205 -12.05 -1.25 10.18
C VAL A 205 -11.93 -2.08 8.90
N PHE A 206 -12.23 -3.35 9.01
CA PHE A 206 -12.36 -4.26 7.89
C PHE A 206 -13.84 -4.38 7.55
N VAL A 207 -14.22 -3.94 6.37
CA VAL A 207 -15.58 -4.11 5.84
C VAL A 207 -15.49 -5.13 4.73
N GLU A 208 -16.12 -6.29 4.92
CA GLU A 208 -16.01 -7.42 4.03
C GLU A 208 -17.35 -8.12 3.84
N TYR A 209 -17.58 -8.71 2.67
CA TYR A 209 -18.72 -9.58 2.44
C TYR A 209 -18.65 -10.79 3.38
N ARG A 210 -19.80 -11.12 4.02
CA ARG A 210 -19.85 -12.20 5.01
C ARG A 210 -19.64 -13.56 4.38
N ALA A 211 -18.55 -14.25 4.74
CA ALA A 211 -18.32 -15.64 4.32
C ALA A 211 -19.25 -16.62 5.05
N GLU A 212 -19.75 -16.25 6.23
CA GLU A 212 -20.68 -17.05 7.03
C GLU A 212 -22.09 -17.12 6.44
N ASP A 213 -22.42 -16.21 5.52
CA ASP A 213 -23.76 -16.11 4.94
C ASP A 213 -23.75 -16.68 3.49
N PRO A 214 -24.35 -17.85 3.26
CA PRO A 214 -24.42 -18.45 1.93
C PRO A 214 -25.31 -17.64 0.96
N ALA A 215 -26.22 -16.80 1.48
CA ALA A 215 -27.08 -15.98 0.65
C ALA A 215 -26.37 -14.76 0.03
N VAL A 216 -25.18 -14.40 0.52
CA VAL A 216 -24.36 -13.35 -0.08
C VAL A 216 -23.79 -13.85 -1.40
N ALA A 217 -24.32 -13.38 -2.52
CA ALA A 217 -23.99 -13.81 -3.88
C ALA A 217 -22.68 -13.17 -4.41
N ILE A 218 -21.58 -13.39 -3.69
CA ILE A 218 -20.22 -12.94 -4.03
C ILE A 218 -19.33 -14.19 -4.13
N LYS A 219 -18.33 -14.15 -5.03
CA LYS A 219 -17.36 -15.23 -5.21
C LYS A 219 -16.68 -15.60 -3.87
N PRO A 220 -16.39 -16.89 -3.62
CA PRO A 220 -15.91 -17.33 -2.31
C PRO A 220 -14.66 -16.63 -1.79
N LEU A 221 -13.65 -16.37 -2.64
CA LEU A 221 -12.41 -15.70 -2.23
C LEU A 221 -12.57 -14.19 -1.97
N HIS A 222 -13.67 -13.60 -2.44
CA HIS A 222 -14.00 -12.19 -2.19
C HIS A 222 -14.91 -12.02 -0.95
N LYS A 223 -15.01 -13.04 -0.12
CA LYS A 223 -15.70 -13.01 1.18
C LYS A 223 -14.74 -13.34 2.30
N MET A 224 -14.91 -12.72 3.46
CA MET A 224 -14.15 -13.08 4.65
C MET A 224 -15.05 -13.34 5.84
N SER A 225 -14.66 -14.33 6.65
CA SER A 225 -15.30 -14.55 7.94
C SER A 225 -14.75 -13.60 9.00
N GLU A 226 -15.59 -13.21 9.96
CA GLU A 226 -15.17 -12.42 11.12
C GLU A 226 -14.03 -13.13 11.87
N SER A 227 -14.10 -14.46 11.99
CA SER A 227 -13.07 -15.26 12.68
C SER A 227 -11.70 -15.17 11.99
N GLN A 228 -11.68 -15.16 10.64
CA GLN A 228 -10.43 -15.02 9.87
C GLN A 228 -9.86 -13.61 10.01
N ILE A 229 -10.70 -12.57 9.85
CA ILE A 229 -10.27 -11.18 10.04
C ILE A 229 -9.68 -10.99 11.45
N ARG A 230 -10.34 -11.53 12.48
CA ARG A 230 -9.86 -11.42 13.86
C ARG A 230 -8.53 -12.11 14.07
N ARG A 231 -8.33 -13.28 13.49
CA ARG A 231 -7.06 -14.01 13.58
C ARG A 231 -5.92 -13.20 12.96
N GLU A 232 -6.13 -12.69 11.74
CA GLU A 232 -5.11 -11.93 11.01
C GLU A 232 -4.80 -10.61 11.71
N ALA A 233 -5.81 -9.80 12.05
CA ALA A 233 -5.61 -8.51 12.69
C ALA A 233 -4.93 -8.62 14.08
N THR A 234 -5.29 -9.64 14.87
CA THR A 234 -4.71 -9.85 16.21
C THR A 234 -3.23 -10.23 16.12
N ALA A 235 -2.81 -10.95 15.07
CA ALA A 235 -1.40 -11.27 14.84
C ALA A 235 -0.51 -10.02 14.65
N HIS A 236 -1.10 -8.87 14.29
CA HIS A 236 -0.44 -7.56 14.16
C HIS A 236 -0.62 -6.66 15.41
N GLY A 237 -0.98 -7.24 16.55
CA GLY A 237 -1.09 -6.51 17.82
C GLY A 237 -2.36 -5.67 17.97
N LEU A 238 -3.27 -5.75 17.01
CA LEU A 238 -4.55 -5.04 17.06
C LEU A 238 -5.51 -5.75 18.02
N LYS A 239 -6.26 -4.98 18.81
CA LYS A 239 -7.27 -5.50 19.74
C LYS A 239 -8.66 -5.35 19.14
N TRP A 240 -9.39 -6.45 19.05
CA TRP A 240 -10.79 -6.41 18.63
C TRP A 240 -11.60 -5.52 19.58
N GLU A 241 -12.40 -4.62 19.00
CA GLU A 241 -13.26 -3.71 19.74
C GLU A 241 -14.74 -4.10 19.63
N ARG A 242 -15.22 -4.24 18.42
CA ARG A 242 -16.62 -4.63 18.12
C ARG A 242 -16.80 -5.04 16.67
N SER A 243 -17.96 -5.61 16.37
CA SER A 243 -18.40 -5.90 15.00
C SER A 243 -19.73 -5.20 14.71
N ILE A 244 -19.79 -4.47 13.60
CA ILE A 244 -21.00 -3.82 13.08
C ILE A 244 -21.69 -4.83 12.17
N LYS A 245 -22.91 -5.23 12.53
CA LYS A 245 -23.72 -6.23 11.82
C LYS A 245 -24.96 -5.63 11.17
N SER A 246 -25.06 -4.30 11.14
CA SER A 246 -26.22 -3.58 10.57
C SER A 246 -26.24 -3.55 9.04
N LEU A 247 -25.14 -3.95 8.38
CA LEU A 247 -25.01 -3.95 6.93
C LEU A 247 -25.74 -5.17 6.32
N PRO A 248 -26.40 -5.03 5.15
CA PRO A 248 -27.19 -6.11 4.56
C PRO A 248 -26.37 -7.35 4.19
N ILE A 249 -25.25 -7.17 3.52
CA ILE A 249 -24.41 -8.25 2.92
C ILE A 249 -22.98 -8.29 3.45
N GLN A 250 -22.54 -7.24 4.14
CA GLN A 250 -21.20 -7.11 4.72
C GLN A 250 -21.28 -7.16 6.24
N HIS A 251 -20.12 -7.28 6.85
CA HIS A 251 -19.88 -6.92 8.25
C HIS A 251 -18.69 -5.95 8.32
N ALA A 252 -18.67 -5.12 9.35
CA ALA A 252 -17.49 -4.29 9.60
C ALA A 252 -16.90 -4.68 10.96
N VAL A 253 -15.65 -5.17 10.94
CA VAL A 253 -14.94 -5.62 12.13
C VAL A 253 -13.95 -4.55 12.55
N VAL A 254 -14.13 -4.01 13.74
CA VAL A 254 -13.37 -2.86 14.26
C VAL A 254 -12.33 -3.32 15.26
N PHE A 255 -11.11 -2.88 15.04
CA PHE A 255 -9.98 -3.10 15.95
C PHE A 255 -9.38 -1.77 16.39
N ARG A 256 -8.69 -1.80 17.51
CA ARG A 256 -7.97 -0.67 18.10
C ARG A 256 -6.48 -1.00 18.23
N LYS A 257 -5.63 -0.04 17.85
CA LYS A 257 -4.23 -0.05 18.19
C LYS A 257 -4.10 0.30 19.70
N PRO A 258 -3.39 -0.51 20.49
CA PRO A 258 -3.12 -0.21 21.90
C PRO A 258 -2.44 1.12 22.13
#